data_00f2a08ffc13e3b19690633a1aaaa5d1
#
_entry.id   00f2a08ffc13e3b19690633a1aaaa5d1
#
_cell.length_a   1.000
_cell.length_b   1.000
_cell.length_c   1.000
_cell.angle_alpha   90.00
_cell.angle_beta   90.00
_cell.angle_gamma   90.00
#
_symmetry.space_group_name_H-M   'P 1'
#
loop_
_entity.id
_entity.type
_entity.pdbx_description
1 polymer ?
#
loop_
_entity_poly.entity_id
_entity_poly.type
_entity_poly.pdbx_seq_one_letter_code
_entity_poly.pdbx_strand_id
1 'polypeptide(L)'
;MIYLSDKYLRNAMPDLITIPKSEPRSSPPGRQKIMDALKSLLKEKEFAAITWADIANRAGVNEGLIYKYFGELRNLLFQVLKEFVEHYWEQVNLDLKGIEGSVSKLRKIIWDLFYIYTSEPVFARILLLEVRNLPGYFESETYKIHKYWAKLTREIIEEGMTRGEIRSDISPRDLMNAMYGAIEHSCLPVLLFGHKIDPDEIATSVCKILFEPIDKNTKER
;
A
#
# COMPACT_ATOMS: atom_id res chain seq x y z
N MET A 1 -2.56 -9.84 -6.25
CA MET A 1 -3.34 -10.55 -5.21
C MET A 1 -2.43 -10.76 -4.01
N ILE A 2 -2.63 -10.00 -2.92
CA ILE A 2 -1.88 -10.21 -1.68
C ILE A 2 -2.42 -11.48 -1.05
N TYR A 3 -1.88 -12.65 -1.41
CA TYR A 3 -2.10 -13.89 -0.68
C TYR A 3 -1.38 -13.80 0.66
N LEU A 4 -2.04 -13.22 1.65
CA LEU A 4 -1.63 -13.39 3.04
C LEU A 4 -1.97 -14.83 3.41
N SER A 5 -0.99 -15.74 3.35
CA SER A 5 -1.19 -17.11 3.83
C SER A 5 -1.52 -17.06 5.34
N ASP A 6 -2.41 -17.93 5.81
CA ASP A 6 -2.80 -18.03 7.23
C ASP A 6 -1.60 -18.14 8.19
N LYS A 7 -0.47 -18.66 7.70
CA LYS A 7 0.78 -18.78 8.46
C LYS A 7 1.34 -17.44 8.92
N TYR A 8 1.12 -16.36 8.15
CA TYR A 8 1.61 -15.00 8.47
C TYR A 8 0.60 -14.17 9.27
N LEU A 9 -0.68 -14.54 9.26
CA LEU A 9 -1.72 -13.84 10.02
C LEU A 9 -1.85 -14.32 11.46
N ARG A 10 -1.48 -15.59 11.77
CA ARG A 10 -1.60 -16.18 13.12
C ARG A 10 -0.58 -15.68 14.13
N ASN A 11 0.52 -15.09 13.70
CA ASN A 11 1.59 -14.57 14.57
C ASN A 11 1.58 -13.04 14.69
N ALA A 12 0.47 -12.37 14.39
CA ALA A 12 0.35 -10.94 14.63
C ALA A 12 0.14 -10.67 16.11
N MET A 13 1.11 -9.99 16.71
CA MET A 13 1.17 -9.59 18.12
C MET A 13 -0.13 -8.92 18.59
N PRO A 14 -0.56 -9.16 19.86
CA PRO A 14 -1.52 -8.30 20.51
C PRO A 14 -0.86 -6.95 20.78
N ASP A 15 -1.66 -5.90 20.75
CA ASP A 15 -1.44 -4.52 21.13
C ASP A 15 -1.13 -3.50 20.04
N LEU A 16 -2.16 -2.62 19.93
CA LEU A 16 -2.15 -1.26 19.38
C LEU A 16 -1.42 -1.02 18.06
N ILE A 17 -2.25 -0.62 17.09
CA ILE A 17 -1.90 -0.15 15.74
C ILE A 17 -1.08 1.15 15.81
N THR A 18 0.08 1.07 16.42
CA THR A 18 1.10 2.08 16.27
C THR A 18 2.22 1.42 15.50
N ILE A 19 2.37 1.77 14.21
CA ILE A 19 3.67 1.54 13.58
C ILE A 19 4.67 2.20 14.52
N PRO A 20 5.68 1.48 15.04
CA PRO A 20 6.71 2.11 15.83
C PRO A 20 7.21 3.29 14.98
N LYS A 21 6.93 4.53 15.41
CA LYS A 21 7.52 5.68 14.76
C LYS A 21 9.01 5.35 14.70
N SER A 22 9.52 5.20 13.49
CA SER A 22 10.96 5.24 13.32
C SER A 22 11.36 6.55 13.98
N GLU A 23 12.09 6.46 15.12
CA GLU A 23 12.62 7.67 15.74
C GLU A 23 13.14 8.54 14.62
N PRO A 24 12.99 9.88 14.69
CA PRO A 24 13.63 10.79 13.76
C PRO A 24 15.13 10.71 14.01
N ARG A 25 15.74 9.59 13.62
CA ARG A 25 17.16 9.57 13.39
C ARG A 25 17.37 10.52 12.26
N SER A 26 17.93 11.67 12.55
CA SER A 26 18.44 12.57 11.52
C SER A 26 19.24 11.71 10.54
N SER A 27 18.58 11.33 9.46
CA SER A 27 19.22 10.48 8.44
C SER A 27 20.47 11.24 8.00
N PRO A 28 21.66 10.64 8.01
CA PRO A 28 22.84 11.34 7.53
C PRO A 28 22.51 12.00 6.19
N PRO A 29 22.88 13.26 5.95
CA PRO A 29 22.46 13.98 4.74
C PRO A 29 22.74 13.24 3.44
N GLY A 30 23.78 12.41 3.41
CA GLY A 30 24.10 11.57 2.27
C GLY A 30 23.11 10.44 2.03
N ARG A 31 22.53 9.88 3.09
CA ARG A 31 21.54 8.77 2.94
C ARG A 31 20.26 9.26 2.27
N GLN A 32 19.74 10.42 2.68
CA GLN A 32 18.54 11.01 2.08
C GLN A 32 18.76 11.38 0.62
N LYS A 33 19.90 12.00 0.28
CA LYS A 33 20.25 12.32 -1.11
C LYS A 33 20.23 11.08 -2.02
N ILE A 34 20.71 9.94 -1.52
CA ILE A 34 20.72 8.68 -2.27
C ILE A 34 19.28 8.19 -2.49
N MET A 35 18.43 8.23 -1.48
CA MET A 35 17.03 7.83 -1.60
C MET A 35 16.26 8.72 -2.57
N ASP A 36 16.47 10.03 -2.50
CA ASP A 36 15.83 11.00 -3.41
C ASP A 36 16.33 10.85 -4.86
N ALA A 37 17.61 10.50 -5.03
CA ALA A 37 18.17 10.16 -6.34
C ALA A 37 17.48 8.93 -6.94
N LEU A 38 17.28 7.87 -6.15
CA LEU A 38 16.54 6.70 -6.63
C LEU A 38 15.09 7.04 -6.95
N LYS A 39 14.38 7.81 -6.10
CA LYS A 39 13.01 8.26 -6.37
C LYS A 39 12.90 9.00 -7.70
N SER A 40 13.87 9.88 -7.99
CA SER A 40 13.93 10.61 -9.25
C SER A 40 14.16 9.66 -10.45
N LEU A 41 15.11 8.74 -10.35
CA LEU A 41 15.45 7.80 -11.41
C LEU A 41 14.30 6.84 -11.73
N LEU A 42 13.53 6.42 -10.74
CA LEU A 42 12.36 5.56 -10.92
C LEU A 42 11.24 6.22 -11.77
N LYS A 43 11.19 7.56 -11.81
CA LYS A 43 10.28 8.30 -12.69
C LYS A 43 10.74 8.35 -14.14
N GLU A 44 12.01 8.04 -14.42
CA GLU A 44 12.64 8.15 -15.74
C GLU A 44 12.85 6.79 -16.41
N LYS A 45 13.11 5.75 -15.61
CA LYS A 45 13.40 4.40 -16.11
C LYS A 45 13.03 3.28 -15.14
N GLU A 46 12.90 2.09 -15.67
CA GLU A 46 12.58 0.88 -14.90
C GLU A 46 13.65 0.59 -13.85
N PHE A 47 13.25 0.07 -12.69
CA PHE A 47 14.18 -0.27 -11.61
C PHE A 47 15.30 -1.21 -12.06
N ALA A 48 15.00 -2.21 -12.88
CA ALA A 48 15.97 -3.17 -13.42
C ALA A 48 17.07 -2.53 -14.28
N ALA A 49 16.83 -1.32 -14.83
CA ALA A 49 17.80 -0.58 -15.63
C ALA A 49 18.60 0.46 -14.82
N ILE A 50 18.34 0.56 -13.51
CA ILE A 50 19.05 1.51 -12.63
C ILE A 50 20.33 0.84 -12.08
N THR A 51 21.44 1.56 -12.20
CA THR A 51 22.75 1.10 -11.70
C THR A 51 23.20 1.92 -10.49
N TRP A 52 24.19 1.42 -9.77
CA TRP A 52 24.84 2.17 -8.71
C TRP A 52 25.45 3.50 -9.21
N ALA A 53 26.05 3.47 -10.40
CA ALA A 53 26.62 4.66 -11.03
C ALA A 53 25.55 5.72 -11.34
N ASP A 54 24.37 5.32 -11.79
CA ASP A 54 23.27 6.27 -12.02
C ASP A 54 22.87 6.99 -10.74
N ILE A 55 22.75 6.23 -9.64
CA ILE A 55 22.36 6.78 -8.34
C ILE A 55 23.46 7.67 -7.77
N ALA A 56 24.73 7.20 -7.85
CA ALA A 56 25.88 7.95 -7.38
C ALA A 56 26.00 9.32 -8.08
N ASN A 57 25.89 9.31 -9.41
CA ASN A 57 25.91 10.53 -10.23
C ASN A 57 24.76 11.47 -9.88
N ARG A 58 23.53 10.96 -9.76
CA ARG A 58 22.34 11.74 -9.43
C ARG A 58 22.39 12.32 -8.02
N ALA A 59 22.92 11.56 -7.06
CA ALA A 59 23.03 11.97 -5.66
C ALA A 59 24.27 12.86 -5.38
N GLY A 60 25.23 12.92 -6.30
CA GLY A 60 26.51 13.59 -6.10
C GLY A 60 27.38 12.93 -5.02
N VAL A 61 27.38 11.59 -4.98
CA VAL A 61 28.16 10.78 -4.00
C VAL A 61 28.95 9.70 -4.72
N ASN A 62 29.89 9.05 -4.02
CA ASN A 62 30.56 7.87 -4.55
C ASN A 62 29.72 6.59 -4.29
N GLU A 63 29.89 5.58 -5.15
CA GLU A 63 29.16 4.29 -5.04
C GLU A 63 29.45 3.56 -3.72
N GLY A 64 30.67 3.68 -3.17
CA GLY A 64 31.04 3.06 -1.91
C GLY A 64 30.19 3.57 -0.73
N LEU A 65 29.76 4.84 -0.77
CA LEU A 65 28.85 5.40 0.24
C LEU A 65 27.46 4.77 0.15
N ILE A 66 26.96 4.53 -1.07
CA ILE A 66 25.65 3.89 -1.29
C ILE A 66 25.71 2.46 -0.75
N TYR A 67 26.74 1.71 -1.14
CA TYR A 67 26.94 0.34 -0.65
C TYR A 67 27.04 0.28 0.88
N LYS A 68 27.74 1.21 1.50
CA LYS A 68 27.86 1.31 2.97
C LYS A 68 26.50 1.48 3.67
N TYR A 69 25.58 2.27 3.08
CA TYR A 69 24.26 2.51 3.69
C TYR A 69 23.24 1.42 3.43
N PHE A 70 23.26 0.83 2.25
CA PHE A 70 22.16 -0.02 1.77
C PHE A 70 22.58 -1.46 1.43
N GLY A 71 23.88 -1.71 1.20
CA GLY A 71 24.43 -3.02 0.83
C GLY A 71 24.02 -3.46 -0.58
N GLU A 72 22.71 -3.59 -0.82
CA GLU A 72 22.16 -4.01 -2.11
C GLU A 72 21.14 -2.99 -2.65
N LEU A 73 21.04 -2.91 -3.98
CA LEU A 73 20.14 -1.97 -4.64
C LEU A 73 18.65 -2.19 -4.26
N ARG A 74 18.25 -3.45 -4.10
CA ARG A 74 16.90 -3.79 -3.64
C ARG A 74 16.60 -3.28 -2.22
N ASN A 75 17.59 -3.25 -1.33
CA ASN A 75 17.40 -2.72 0.02
C ASN A 75 17.17 -1.20 0.00
N LEU A 76 17.88 -0.50 -0.91
CA LEU A 76 17.60 0.92 -1.14
C LEU A 76 16.18 1.12 -1.68
N LEU A 77 15.74 0.30 -2.63
CA LEU A 77 14.36 0.33 -3.12
C LEU A 77 13.36 0.12 -1.97
N PHE A 78 13.57 -0.91 -1.13
CA PHE A 78 12.68 -1.16 0.01
C PHE A 78 12.62 0.01 0.98
N GLN A 79 13.73 0.73 1.21
CA GLN A 79 13.72 1.93 2.05
C GLN A 79 12.92 3.08 1.41
N VAL A 80 13.07 3.28 0.10
CA VAL A 80 12.28 4.28 -0.65
C VAL A 80 10.79 3.95 -0.60
N LEU A 81 10.45 2.69 -0.84
CA LEU A 81 9.05 2.24 -0.77
C LEU A 81 8.50 2.30 0.66
N LYS A 82 9.33 2.05 1.67
CA LYS A 82 8.95 2.22 3.08
C LYS A 82 8.52 3.64 3.38
N GLU A 83 9.33 4.64 3.00
CA GLU A 83 8.95 6.06 3.19
C GLU A 83 7.63 6.39 2.48
N PHE A 84 7.44 5.86 1.26
CA PHE A 84 6.21 6.05 0.51
C PHE A 84 5.00 5.48 1.24
N VAL A 85 5.04 4.21 1.67
CA VAL A 85 3.89 3.58 2.33
C VAL A 85 3.67 4.14 3.75
N GLU A 86 4.70 4.56 4.47
CA GLU A 86 4.57 5.22 5.78
C GLU A 86 3.85 6.55 5.68
N HIS A 87 4.20 7.37 4.68
CA HIS A 87 3.56 8.66 4.45
C HIS A 87 2.05 8.51 4.27
N TYR A 88 1.61 7.60 3.40
CA TYR A 88 0.19 7.38 3.15
C TYR A 88 -0.51 6.65 4.31
N TRP A 89 0.18 5.78 5.02
CA TRP A 89 -0.34 5.16 6.23
C TRP A 89 -0.74 6.19 7.29
N GLU A 90 0.15 7.15 7.55
CA GLU A 90 -0.12 8.22 8.51
C GLU A 90 -1.33 9.06 8.09
N GLN A 91 -1.45 9.39 6.80
CA GLN A 91 -2.55 10.17 6.26
C GLN A 91 -3.88 9.41 6.40
N VAL A 92 -3.94 8.17 5.94
CA VAL A 92 -5.16 7.34 6.02
C VAL A 92 -5.61 7.14 7.47
N ASN A 93 -4.68 6.84 8.38
CA ASN A 93 -5.01 6.71 9.81
C ASN A 93 -5.56 8.01 10.41
N LEU A 94 -5.06 9.16 9.98
CA LEU A 94 -5.58 10.45 10.44
C LEU A 94 -7.00 10.67 9.92
N ASP A 95 -7.22 10.42 8.65
CA ASP A 95 -8.52 10.60 8.00
C ASP A 95 -9.60 9.70 8.62
N LEU A 96 -9.27 8.45 8.94
CA LEU A 96 -10.21 7.49 9.53
C LEU A 96 -10.69 7.87 10.94
N LYS A 97 -9.92 8.70 11.68
CA LYS A 97 -10.30 9.10 13.05
C LYS A 97 -11.58 9.93 13.11
N GLY A 98 -11.90 10.67 12.05
CA GLY A 98 -13.11 11.49 11.97
C GLY A 98 -14.31 10.80 11.32
N ILE A 99 -14.18 9.52 10.94
CA ILE A 99 -15.21 8.79 10.22
C ILE A 99 -15.92 7.81 11.13
N GLU A 100 -17.24 7.91 11.23
CA GLU A 100 -18.10 6.97 11.94
C GLU A 100 -18.64 5.90 10.99
N GLY A 101 -18.85 4.68 11.54
CA GLY A 101 -19.37 3.53 10.80
C GLY A 101 -18.32 2.78 9.99
N SER A 102 -18.37 1.46 10.08
CA SER A 102 -17.39 0.58 9.45
C SER A 102 -17.43 0.65 7.91
N VAL A 103 -18.62 0.69 7.33
CA VAL A 103 -18.78 0.81 5.87
C VAL A 103 -18.22 2.14 5.36
N SER A 104 -18.44 3.25 6.10
CA SER A 104 -17.89 4.56 5.73
C SER A 104 -16.35 4.56 5.76
N LYS A 105 -15.75 3.93 6.78
CA LYS A 105 -14.29 3.75 6.86
C LYS A 105 -13.74 2.93 5.70
N LEU A 106 -14.41 1.82 5.33
CA LEU A 106 -14.00 1.00 4.19
C LEU A 106 -14.12 1.76 2.87
N ARG A 107 -15.17 2.56 2.67
CA ARG A 107 -15.32 3.44 1.49
C ARG A 107 -14.17 4.45 1.41
N LYS A 108 -13.77 5.03 2.54
CA LYS A 108 -12.62 5.95 2.59
C LYS A 108 -11.31 5.23 2.23
N ILE A 109 -11.05 4.05 2.79
CA ILE A 109 -9.86 3.24 2.44
C ILE A 109 -9.81 2.93 0.94
N ILE A 110 -10.94 2.55 0.34
CA ILE A 110 -11.02 2.30 -1.11
C ILE A 110 -10.66 3.55 -1.90
N TRP A 111 -11.22 4.69 -1.52
CA TRP A 111 -10.93 5.96 -2.17
C TRP A 111 -9.47 6.37 -2.03
N ASP A 112 -8.90 6.26 -0.81
CA ASP A 112 -7.50 6.59 -0.55
C ASP A 112 -6.55 5.76 -1.40
N LEU A 113 -6.79 4.45 -1.53
CA LEU A 113 -5.96 3.59 -2.34
C LEU A 113 -6.04 3.94 -3.83
N PHE A 114 -7.22 4.26 -4.37
CA PHE A 114 -7.33 4.75 -5.73
C PHE A 114 -6.61 6.08 -5.91
N TYR A 115 -6.78 7.02 -4.98
CA TYR A 115 -6.08 8.29 -5.01
C TYR A 115 -4.55 8.11 -5.01
N ILE A 116 -4.02 7.28 -4.11
CA ILE A 116 -2.59 6.99 -4.02
C ILE A 116 -2.08 6.38 -5.34
N TYR A 117 -2.77 5.37 -5.86
CA TYR A 117 -2.31 4.62 -7.04
C TYR A 117 -2.41 5.43 -8.33
N THR A 118 -3.35 6.34 -8.42
CA THR A 118 -3.47 7.24 -9.58
C THR A 118 -2.56 8.46 -9.49
N SER A 119 -2.28 8.96 -8.28
CA SER A 119 -1.39 10.10 -8.06
C SER A 119 0.09 9.75 -8.20
N GLU A 120 0.47 8.55 -7.77
CA GLU A 120 1.86 8.07 -7.78
C GLU A 120 1.99 6.71 -8.49
N PRO A 121 1.63 6.64 -9.79
CA PRO A 121 1.51 5.37 -10.51
C PRO A 121 2.83 4.60 -10.62
N VAL A 122 3.97 5.29 -10.61
CA VAL A 122 5.29 4.64 -10.65
C VAL A 122 5.51 3.80 -9.40
N PHE A 123 5.30 4.39 -8.21
CA PHE A 123 5.48 3.67 -6.94
C PHE A 123 4.41 2.60 -6.75
N ALA A 124 3.18 2.88 -7.14
CA ALA A 124 2.09 1.91 -7.12
C ALA A 124 2.40 0.70 -8.00
N ARG A 125 2.91 0.91 -9.22
CA ARG A 125 3.34 -0.17 -10.13
C ARG A 125 4.41 -1.03 -9.49
N ILE A 126 5.45 -0.43 -8.92
CA ILE A 126 6.52 -1.15 -8.25
C ILE A 126 5.98 -1.98 -7.08
N LEU A 127 5.13 -1.38 -6.22
CA LEU A 127 4.55 -2.05 -5.05
C LEU A 127 3.61 -3.21 -5.43
N LEU A 128 2.79 -3.03 -6.46
CA LEU A 128 1.78 -4.02 -6.81
C LEU A 128 2.29 -5.11 -7.75
N LEU A 129 3.24 -4.79 -8.65
CA LEU A 129 3.61 -5.68 -9.73
C LEU A 129 5.06 -6.18 -9.66
N GLU A 130 6.00 -5.47 -9.04
CA GLU A 130 7.43 -5.78 -9.14
C GLU A 130 8.03 -6.34 -7.86
N VAL A 131 7.85 -5.66 -6.71
CA VAL A 131 8.59 -6.01 -5.48
C VAL A 131 8.27 -7.38 -4.93
N ARG A 132 7.08 -7.93 -5.21
CA ARG A 132 6.65 -9.25 -4.73
C ARG A 132 7.55 -10.38 -5.24
N ASN A 133 8.28 -10.14 -6.34
CA ASN A 133 9.21 -11.08 -6.94
C ASN A 133 10.67 -10.86 -6.47
N LEU A 134 10.93 -9.80 -5.70
CA LEU A 134 12.27 -9.51 -5.20
C LEU A 134 12.58 -10.30 -3.93
N PRO A 135 13.74 -10.98 -3.86
CA PRO A 135 14.15 -11.67 -2.64
C PRO A 135 14.18 -10.72 -1.43
N GLY A 136 13.68 -11.19 -0.28
CA GLY A 136 13.66 -10.42 0.97
C GLY A 136 12.54 -9.39 1.10
N TYR A 137 11.65 -9.26 0.11
CA TYR A 137 10.53 -8.31 0.22
C TYR A 137 9.59 -8.64 1.38
N PHE A 138 9.23 -9.91 1.54
CA PHE A 138 8.29 -10.34 2.58
C PHE A 138 8.84 -10.24 4.02
N GLU A 139 10.16 -10.08 4.17
CA GLU A 139 10.85 -9.81 5.42
C GLU A 139 11.09 -8.32 5.66
N SER A 140 10.86 -7.47 4.63
CA SER A 140 11.13 -6.04 4.66
C SER A 140 10.19 -5.27 5.59
N GLU A 141 10.67 -4.10 6.07
CA GLU A 141 9.83 -3.16 6.82
C GLU A 141 8.65 -2.64 5.99
N THR A 142 8.82 -2.48 4.68
CA THR A 142 7.76 -2.11 3.74
C THR A 142 6.61 -3.11 3.81
N TYR A 143 6.91 -4.42 3.76
CA TYR A 143 5.88 -5.45 3.83
C TYR A 143 5.22 -5.52 5.22
N LYS A 144 5.95 -5.21 6.30
CA LYS A 144 5.36 -5.12 7.65
C LYS A 144 4.25 -4.06 7.71
N ILE A 145 4.46 -2.91 7.05
CA ILE A 145 3.45 -1.86 6.97
C ILE A 145 2.21 -2.35 6.21
N HIS A 146 2.38 -3.05 5.09
CA HIS A 146 1.25 -3.66 4.38
C HIS A 146 0.45 -4.65 5.25
N LYS A 147 1.13 -5.39 6.13
CA LYS A 147 0.43 -6.26 7.11
C LYS A 147 -0.38 -5.45 8.12
N TYR A 148 0.09 -4.28 8.54
CA TYR A 148 -0.68 -3.38 9.41
C TYR A 148 -1.93 -2.85 8.70
N TRP A 149 -1.83 -2.48 7.43
CA TRP A 149 -2.98 -2.06 6.63
C TRP A 149 -4.03 -3.17 6.54
N ALA A 150 -3.60 -4.37 6.22
CA ALA A 150 -4.49 -5.53 6.14
C ALA A 150 -5.16 -5.83 7.49
N LYS A 151 -4.42 -5.71 8.60
CA LYS A 151 -4.94 -5.88 9.95
C LYS A 151 -6.01 -4.82 10.27
N LEU A 152 -5.71 -3.54 10.04
CA LEU A 152 -6.66 -2.44 10.25
C LEU A 152 -7.95 -2.64 9.45
N THR A 153 -7.83 -2.95 8.17
CA THR A 153 -9.00 -3.19 7.32
C THR A 153 -9.84 -4.34 7.84
N ARG A 154 -9.21 -5.43 8.25
CA ARG A 154 -9.89 -6.58 8.82
C ARG A 154 -10.61 -6.22 10.13
N GLU A 155 -9.99 -5.49 11.03
CA GLU A 155 -10.59 -5.05 12.30
C GLU A 155 -11.83 -4.17 12.05
N ILE A 156 -11.78 -3.27 11.06
CA ILE A 156 -12.93 -2.46 10.66
C ILE A 156 -14.08 -3.34 10.14
N ILE A 157 -13.77 -4.37 9.35
CA ILE A 157 -14.78 -5.32 8.85
C ILE A 157 -15.40 -6.11 10.01
N GLU A 158 -14.58 -6.66 10.92
CA GLU A 158 -15.03 -7.43 12.08
C GLU A 158 -15.90 -6.58 13.03
N GLU A 159 -15.52 -5.31 13.25
CA GLU A 159 -16.32 -4.36 13.99
C GLU A 159 -17.68 -4.11 13.32
N GLY A 160 -17.69 -3.90 11.98
CA GLY A 160 -18.92 -3.71 11.22
C GLY A 160 -19.86 -4.92 11.25
N MET A 161 -19.32 -6.13 11.22
CA MET A 161 -20.10 -7.36 11.40
C MET A 161 -20.70 -7.45 12.80
N THR A 162 -19.92 -7.13 13.82
CA THR A 162 -20.39 -7.14 15.22
C THR A 162 -21.51 -6.11 15.47
N ARG A 163 -21.43 -4.96 14.80
CA ARG A 163 -22.47 -3.90 14.89
C ARG A 163 -23.66 -4.10 13.96
N GLY A 164 -23.63 -5.13 13.11
CA GLY A 164 -24.69 -5.38 12.12
C GLY A 164 -24.67 -4.41 10.93
N GLU A 165 -23.62 -3.63 10.73
CA GLU A 165 -23.42 -2.78 9.55
C GLU A 165 -22.99 -3.59 8.33
N ILE A 166 -22.32 -4.72 8.56
CA ILE A 166 -21.83 -5.65 7.54
C ILE A 166 -22.41 -7.03 7.83
N ARG A 167 -22.89 -7.71 6.77
CA ARG A 167 -23.42 -9.07 6.87
C ARG A 167 -22.35 -10.05 7.40
N SER A 168 -22.75 -11.00 8.24
CA SER A 168 -21.85 -11.93 8.92
C SER A 168 -21.78 -13.34 8.29
N ASP A 169 -22.49 -13.56 7.19
CA ASP A 169 -22.49 -14.84 6.45
C ASP A 169 -21.35 -14.96 5.43
N ILE A 170 -20.49 -13.96 5.33
CA ILE A 170 -19.23 -13.96 4.59
C ILE A 170 -18.05 -13.82 5.56
N SER A 171 -16.88 -14.36 5.20
CA SER A 171 -15.72 -14.16 6.07
C SER A 171 -15.13 -12.75 5.92
N PRO A 172 -14.58 -12.15 7.01
CA PRO A 172 -13.85 -10.88 6.91
C PRO A 172 -12.72 -10.90 5.88
N ARG A 173 -12.07 -12.05 5.75
CA ARG A 173 -11.00 -12.29 4.79
C ARG A 173 -11.50 -12.22 3.35
N ASP A 174 -12.64 -12.84 3.04
CA ASP A 174 -13.17 -12.87 1.69
C ASP A 174 -13.62 -11.48 1.24
N LEU A 175 -14.27 -10.71 2.14
CA LEU A 175 -14.62 -9.32 1.86
C LEU A 175 -13.37 -8.47 1.62
N MET A 176 -12.35 -8.62 2.48
CA MET A 176 -11.08 -7.91 2.33
C MET A 176 -10.39 -8.27 0.99
N ASN A 177 -10.35 -9.55 0.63
CA ASN A 177 -9.77 -10.01 -0.64
C ASN A 177 -10.54 -9.48 -1.86
N ALA A 178 -11.87 -9.47 -1.80
CA ALA A 178 -12.70 -8.89 -2.85
C ALA A 178 -12.42 -7.39 -3.02
N MET A 179 -12.32 -6.66 -1.90
CA MET A 179 -12.03 -5.23 -1.89
C MET A 179 -10.67 -4.92 -2.50
N TYR A 180 -9.59 -5.54 -2.00
CA TYR A 180 -8.24 -5.31 -2.55
C TYR A 180 -8.10 -5.82 -3.98
N GLY A 181 -8.71 -6.95 -4.32
CA GLY A 181 -8.71 -7.47 -5.68
C GLY A 181 -9.40 -6.53 -6.66
N ALA A 182 -10.53 -5.93 -6.28
CA ALA A 182 -11.22 -4.93 -7.10
C ALA A 182 -10.36 -3.68 -7.30
N ILE A 183 -9.70 -3.18 -6.24
CA ILE A 183 -8.82 -2.01 -6.32
C ILE A 183 -7.62 -2.29 -7.23
N GLU A 184 -6.86 -3.38 -6.94
CA GLU A 184 -5.67 -3.72 -7.71
C GLU A 184 -6.01 -3.92 -9.20
N HIS A 185 -7.05 -4.68 -9.51
CA HIS A 185 -7.44 -4.95 -10.90
C HIS A 185 -7.88 -3.68 -11.64
N SER A 186 -8.66 -2.82 -10.97
CA SER A 186 -9.13 -1.56 -11.57
C SER A 186 -7.99 -0.57 -11.84
N CYS A 187 -6.87 -0.67 -11.13
CA CYS A 187 -5.70 0.17 -11.35
C CYS A 187 -4.78 -0.33 -12.47
N LEU A 188 -4.89 -1.58 -12.95
CA LEU A 188 -4.00 -2.12 -13.99
C LEU A 188 -3.90 -1.24 -15.25
N PRO A 189 -4.98 -0.64 -15.78
CA PRO A 189 -4.88 0.25 -16.93
C PRO A 189 -4.00 1.48 -16.68
N VAL A 190 -4.03 2.03 -15.46
CA VAL A 190 -3.15 3.14 -15.04
C VAL A 190 -1.71 2.68 -14.98
N LEU A 191 -1.47 1.55 -14.29
CA LEU A 191 -0.13 1.08 -13.95
C LEU A 191 0.64 0.51 -15.14
N LEU A 192 -0.07 -0.13 -16.08
CA LEU A 192 0.54 -0.80 -17.25
C LEU A 192 0.54 0.04 -18.51
N PHE A 193 -0.49 0.87 -18.70
CA PHE A 193 -0.70 1.58 -19.96
C PHE A 193 -0.75 3.11 -19.82
N GLY A 194 -0.61 3.63 -18.58
CA GLY A 194 -0.64 5.07 -18.32
C GLY A 194 -2.01 5.71 -18.57
N HIS A 195 -3.10 4.94 -18.53
CA HIS A 195 -4.44 5.48 -18.64
C HIS A 195 -4.75 6.41 -17.48
N LYS A 196 -5.56 7.42 -17.73
CA LYS A 196 -6.07 8.30 -16.67
C LYS A 196 -7.39 7.73 -16.15
N ILE A 197 -7.50 7.61 -14.85
CA ILE A 197 -8.72 7.21 -14.15
C ILE A 197 -8.99 8.28 -13.09
N ASP A 198 -10.24 8.70 -12.99
CA ASP A 198 -10.70 9.56 -11.90
C ASP A 198 -10.88 8.72 -10.63
N PRO A 199 -10.15 9.00 -9.54
CA PRO A 199 -10.27 8.25 -8.29
C PRO A 199 -11.67 8.34 -7.66
N ASP A 200 -12.40 9.45 -7.84
CA ASP A 200 -13.76 9.61 -7.30
C ASP A 200 -14.76 8.70 -8.02
N GLU A 201 -14.69 8.67 -9.36
CA GLU A 201 -15.58 7.85 -10.18
C GLU A 201 -15.35 6.36 -9.94
N ILE A 202 -14.09 5.91 -9.96
CA ILE A 202 -13.77 4.49 -9.81
C ILE A 202 -14.03 4.00 -8.38
N ALA A 203 -13.70 4.80 -7.36
CA ALA A 203 -14.00 4.46 -5.97
C ALA A 203 -15.51 4.34 -5.72
N THR A 204 -16.30 5.27 -6.27
CA THR A 204 -17.76 5.22 -6.20
C THR A 204 -18.29 3.94 -6.84
N SER A 205 -17.81 3.59 -8.03
CA SER A 205 -18.23 2.38 -8.74
C SER A 205 -17.89 1.09 -7.99
N VAL A 206 -16.66 0.98 -7.49
CA VAL A 206 -16.21 -0.18 -6.72
C VAL A 206 -16.97 -0.29 -5.39
N CYS A 207 -17.18 0.82 -4.68
CA CYS A 207 -17.97 0.85 -3.45
C CYS A 207 -19.42 0.41 -3.69
N LYS A 208 -20.00 0.82 -4.81
CA LYS A 208 -21.36 0.40 -5.18
C LYS A 208 -21.42 -1.11 -5.41
N ILE A 209 -20.46 -1.69 -6.12
CA ILE A 209 -20.40 -3.14 -6.36
C ILE A 209 -20.22 -3.93 -5.06
N LEU A 210 -19.38 -3.44 -4.14
CA LEU A 210 -19.03 -4.18 -2.92
C LEU A 210 -20.08 -4.07 -1.81
N PHE A 211 -20.77 -2.93 -1.70
CA PHE A 211 -21.62 -2.63 -0.55
C PHE A 211 -23.11 -2.47 -0.87
N GLU A 212 -23.49 -2.55 -2.15
CA GLU A 212 -24.88 -2.48 -2.55
C GLU A 212 -25.31 -3.80 -3.23
N PRO A 213 -26.56 -4.22 -3.08
CA PRO A 213 -27.06 -5.42 -3.75
C PRO A 213 -26.97 -5.29 -5.28
N ILE A 214 -26.36 -6.26 -5.94
CA ILE A 214 -26.30 -6.33 -7.41
C ILE A 214 -27.60 -6.92 -7.95
N ASP A 215 -28.20 -7.87 -7.22
CA ASP A 215 -29.46 -8.49 -7.58
C ASP A 215 -30.64 -7.53 -7.28
N LYS A 216 -31.40 -7.18 -8.33
CA LYS A 216 -32.57 -6.31 -8.21
C LYS A 216 -33.71 -6.91 -7.37
N ASN A 217 -33.73 -8.22 -7.19
CA ASN A 217 -34.78 -8.95 -6.48
C ASN A 217 -34.54 -9.03 -4.96
N THR A 218 -33.45 -8.51 -4.44
CA THR A 218 -33.09 -8.58 -3.00
C THR A 218 -33.85 -7.56 -2.13
N LYS A 219 -34.71 -6.71 -2.71
CA LYS A 219 -35.45 -5.68 -1.94
C LYS A 219 -36.71 -6.20 -1.20
N GLU A 220 -37.04 -7.47 -1.29
CA GLU A 220 -38.29 -8.03 -0.73
C GLU A 220 -38.06 -9.24 0.22
N ARG A 221 -36.95 -9.31 0.94
CA ARG A 221 -36.81 -10.32 2.00
C ARG A 221 -36.37 -9.70 3.33
#